data_51cf2796d325d92c021dbab7d5676170
#
_entry.id   51cf2796d325d92c021dbab7d5676170
#
_cell.length_a   1.000
_cell.length_b   1.000
_cell.length_c   1.000
_cell.angle_alpha   90.00
_cell.angle_beta   90.00
_cell.angle_gamma   90.00
#
_symmetry.space_group_name_H-M   'P 1'
#
loop_
_entity.id
_entity.type
_entity.pdbx_description
1 polymer ?
#
loop_
_entity_poly.entity_id
_entity_poly.type
_entity_poly.pdbx_seq_one_letter_code
_entity_poly.pdbx_strand_id
1 'polypeptide(L)'
;MSNLKMKEAALIYLDRSGGLQKFIDDCKYYNDSKQSYAVYRFNILINPSDVVELYAELGNHILHHPLKAAQVFQSVCFIAVKTLSLIGQLQTETQINIVLKLTHLPSLPSYCLDLCEFPLDYTSQRFYIMQGIVIAITTVTKYTQGARFLCSDEACPFSKGFQYVRVHVPGATESATIRNDFLCNLCSSSLQEDRKFRVLGDKQIVEIIATEALHAFQGYSKNQPFRFQSLTIFLRDELVNKMNIGNEYKIIGIPTCVKTSQTAVCIEANSITLCNLKVPSGISDNFRCLLSLTSSSCWKFTAILANIFASHIVPPGTYNLLKLCLLMSLVQTSDRNKESEDCLDILIITSDTLLVDRLLNFSINLFPHGIRHPVSTEIFPTLSRNKYGTGAVSIQAGSALLAKDGICFIGDLSSHKKDKLEQLQSVLESRSITVYIPGKKFGDDIDQQMTFPVQCSFWSFVDMDSSSRRNTQKNNTLIGQMDCSLIPANLVETFGLLINCNESSPCHPHFPTVQHTLKKAIDPEGLFYFASKQFTTEDFEKLLAFAKNLDVEFSLEAERMIHGYYLASRRIRTDFIYGSKLSASALKYLGHCILCCSKCSISL
;
A
#
# COMPACT_ATOMS: atom_id res chain seq x y z
N MET A 1 40.37 -20.69 17.81
CA MET A 1 40.85 -19.27 17.78
C MET A 1 39.86 -18.35 17.07
N SER A 2 39.27 -18.70 15.94
CA SER A 2 38.32 -17.85 15.20
C SER A 2 37.06 -17.45 16.03
N ASN A 3 36.45 -18.37 16.76
CA ASN A 3 35.25 -18.12 17.56
C ASN A 3 35.47 -17.13 18.74
N LEU A 4 36.65 -17.09 19.34
CA LEU A 4 36.98 -16.13 20.40
C LEU A 4 37.07 -14.71 19.80
N LYS A 5 37.77 -14.57 18.68
CA LYS A 5 37.91 -13.28 17.97
C LYS A 5 36.54 -12.75 17.50
N MET A 6 35.62 -13.61 17.05
CA MET A 6 34.26 -13.21 16.70
C MET A 6 33.47 -12.67 17.90
N LYS A 7 33.62 -13.30 19.09
CA LYS A 7 32.98 -12.81 20.31
C LYS A 7 33.54 -11.46 20.76
N GLU A 8 34.86 -11.29 20.68
CA GLU A 8 35.53 -10.01 20.95
C GLU A 8 35.05 -8.92 19.99
N ALA A 9 34.99 -9.22 18.68
CA ALA A 9 34.48 -8.28 17.68
C ALA A 9 33.00 -7.92 17.93
N ALA A 10 32.15 -8.88 18.31
CA ALA A 10 30.75 -8.65 18.64
C ALA A 10 30.62 -7.74 19.89
N LEU A 11 31.44 -7.93 20.91
CA LEU A 11 31.45 -7.08 22.12
C LEU A 11 31.89 -5.65 21.76
N ILE A 12 32.99 -5.49 20.99
CA ILE A 12 33.47 -4.18 20.56
C ILE A 12 32.40 -3.47 19.70
N TYR A 13 31.71 -4.19 18.83
CA TYR A 13 30.62 -3.63 18.04
C TYR A 13 29.48 -3.14 18.92
N LEU A 14 29.02 -3.95 19.89
CA LEU A 14 27.97 -3.56 20.82
C LEU A 14 28.31 -2.31 21.62
N ASP A 15 29.58 -2.20 22.06
CA ASP A 15 30.04 -1.04 22.79
C ASP A 15 30.06 0.22 21.91
N ARG A 16 30.66 0.14 20.71
CA ARG A 16 30.78 1.27 19.79
C ARG A 16 29.44 1.75 19.24
N SER A 17 28.50 0.84 18.98
CA SER A 17 27.17 1.17 18.43
C SER A 17 26.20 1.69 19.50
N GLY A 18 26.57 1.72 20.79
CA GLY A 18 25.66 2.01 21.90
C GLY A 18 24.69 0.86 22.20
N GLY A 19 24.80 -0.26 21.49
CA GLY A 19 23.96 -1.42 21.66
C GLY A 19 24.11 -2.08 23.04
N LEU A 20 25.29 -1.99 23.64
CA LEU A 20 25.55 -2.51 24.99
C LEU A 20 24.76 -1.72 26.05
N GLN A 21 24.71 -0.40 25.96
CA GLN A 21 23.95 0.44 26.88
C GLN A 21 22.46 0.15 26.79
N LYS A 22 21.93 0.08 25.56
CA LYS A 22 20.54 -0.30 25.36
C LYS A 22 20.21 -1.68 25.92
N PHE A 23 21.10 -2.65 25.73
CA PHE A 23 20.94 -3.99 26.26
C PHE A 23 20.92 -3.99 27.80
N ILE A 24 21.77 -3.19 28.48
CA ILE A 24 21.75 -3.02 29.91
C ILE A 24 20.42 -2.43 30.40
N ASP A 25 19.90 -1.44 29.70
CA ASP A 25 18.61 -0.82 30.06
C ASP A 25 17.43 -1.79 29.86
N ASP A 26 17.45 -2.58 28.79
CA ASP A 26 16.47 -3.66 28.60
C ASP A 26 16.56 -4.73 29.71
N CYS A 27 17.76 -5.05 30.21
CA CYS A 27 17.94 -5.96 31.33
C CYS A 27 17.32 -5.42 32.63
N LYS A 28 17.39 -4.11 32.89
CA LYS A 28 16.76 -3.48 34.08
C LYS A 28 15.24 -3.71 34.07
N TYR A 29 14.60 -3.57 32.90
CA TYR A 29 13.16 -3.84 32.77
C TYR A 29 12.78 -5.25 33.21
N TYR A 30 13.56 -6.27 32.83
CA TYR A 30 13.34 -7.65 33.28
C TYR A 30 13.61 -7.88 34.74
N ASN A 31 14.57 -7.19 35.32
CA ASN A 31 14.90 -7.33 36.76
C ASN A 31 13.85 -6.67 37.65
N ASP A 32 13.27 -5.54 37.22
CA ASP A 32 12.22 -4.82 37.96
C ASP A 32 10.92 -5.62 38.08
N SER A 33 10.63 -6.48 37.11
CA SER A 33 9.41 -7.30 37.11
C SER A 33 9.38 -8.39 38.18
N LYS A 34 10.53 -8.74 38.80
CA LYS A 34 10.70 -9.83 39.76
C LYS A 34 10.11 -11.18 39.31
N GLN A 35 9.76 -11.30 38.06
CA GLN A 35 9.22 -12.52 37.44
C GLN A 35 10.35 -13.32 36.79
N SER A 36 10.32 -14.64 36.98
CA SER A 36 11.19 -15.55 36.24
C SER A 36 10.57 -15.82 34.86
N TYR A 37 11.31 -15.55 33.80
CA TYR A 37 10.88 -15.80 32.41
C TYR A 37 11.60 -17.05 31.88
N ALA A 38 10.89 -17.81 31.05
CA ALA A 38 11.54 -18.88 30.30
C ALA A 38 12.54 -18.31 29.29
N VAL A 39 12.23 -17.14 28.70
CA VAL A 39 13.04 -16.49 27.65
C VAL A 39 13.11 -15.00 27.92
N TYR A 40 14.30 -14.46 27.91
CA TYR A 40 14.62 -13.03 27.90
C TYR A 40 15.00 -12.65 26.48
N ARG A 41 14.18 -11.87 25.78
CA ARG A 41 14.38 -11.51 24.39
C ARG A 41 14.93 -10.11 24.26
N PHE A 42 15.95 -9.96 23.42
CA PHE A 42 16.61 -8.69 23.13
C PHE A 42 16.75 -8.48 21.64
N ASN A 43 16.48 -7.27 21.18
CA ASN A 43 16.66 -6.85 19.79
C ASN A 43 17.95 -6.03 19.68
N ILE A 44 18.89 -6.54 18.90
CA ILE A 44 20.16 -5.85 18.61
C ILE A 44 20.10 -5.28 17.22
N LEU A 45 20.24 -3.96 17.11
CA LEU A 45 20.31 -3.28 15.82
C LEU A 45 21.72 -3.46 15.24
N ILE A 46 21.78 -3.95 14.02
CA ILE A 46 23.04 -4.23 13.30
C ILE A 46 23.09 -3.40 12.02
N ASN A 47 24.15 -2.63 11.90
CA ASN A 47 24.59 -2.07 10.61
C ASN A 47 25.62 -3.01 9.99
N PRO A 48 25.30 -3.76 8.94
CA PRO A 48 26.23 -4.75 8.38
C PRO A 48 27.53 -4.12 7.85
N SER A 49 27.48 -2.89 7.34
CA SER A 49 28.66 -2.19 6.84
C SER A 49 29.69 -1.94 7.93
N ASP A 50 29.24 -1.44 9.09
CA ASP A 50 30.12 -1.16 10.23
C ASP A 50 30.74 -2.43 10.80
N VAL A 51 29.96 -3.54 10.80
CA VAL A 51 30.46 -4.84 11.28
C VAL A 51 31.49 -5.42 10.32
N VAL A 52 31.28 -5.31 8.99
CA VAL A 52 32.25 -5.78 7.98
C VAL A 52 33.55 -4.99 8.08
N GLU A 53 33.47 -3.68 8.29
CA GLU A 53 34.64 -2.80 8.49
C GLU A 53 35.40 -3.16 9.77
N LEU A 54 34.67 -3.46 10.87
CA LEU A 54 35.30 -3.84 12.13
C LEU A 54 35.96 -5.22 12.06
N TYR A 55 35.21 -6.23 11.56
CA TYR A 55 35.69 -7.61 11.43
C TYR A 55 34.95 -8.34 10.32
N ALA A 56 35.58 -8.51 9.17
CA ALA A 56 34.96 -9.06 7.97
C ALA A 56 34.35 -10.45 8.14
N GLU A 57 34.96 -11.31 8.96
CA GLU A 57 34.46 -12.68 9.20
C GLU A 57 33.11 -12.64 9.96
N LEU A 58 32.94 -11.78 10.96
CA LEU A 58 31.66 -11.60 11.67
C LEU A 58 30.60 -11.01 10.75
N GLY A 59 30.97 -10.01 9.92
CA GLY A 59 30.09 -9.43 8.93
C GLY A 59 29.57 -10.47 7.92
N ASN A 60 30.47 -11.31 7.41
CA ASN A 60 30.09 -12.42 6.54
C ASN A 60 29.16 -13.44 7.23
N HIS A 61 29.41 -13.73 8.51
CA HIS A 61 28.50 -14.60 9.27
C HIS A 61 27.11 -13.99 9.44
N ILE A 62 26.98 -12.69 9.69
CA ILE A 62 25.69 -12.01 9.78
C ILE A 62 24.94 -12.08 8.43
N LEU A 63 25.62 -11.86 7.32
CA LEU A 63 24.99 -11.85 6.00
C LEU A 63 24.61 -13.25 5.50
N HIS A 64 25.42 -14.26 5.73
CA HIS A 64 25.23 -15.61 5.19
C HIS A 64 24.66 -16.63 6.19
N HIS A 65 24.93 -16.46 7.48
CA HIS A 65 24.54 -17.38 8.54
C HIS A 65 23.97 -16.64 9.76
N PRO A 66 22.88 -15.84 9.60
CA PRO A 66 22.39 -14.94 10.65
C PRO A 66 22.05 -15.65 11.97
N LEU A 67 21.60 -16.90 11.90
CA LEU A 67 21.27 -17.68 13.11
C LEU A 67 22.53 -18.03 13.92
N LYS A 68 23.63 -18.40 13.25
CA LYS A 68 24.91 -18.64 13.91
C LYS A 68 25.50 -17.34 14.47
N ALA A 69 25.37 -16.24 13.73
CA ALA A 69 25.78 -14.93 14.22
C ALA A 69 24.98 -14.54 15.49
N ALA A 70 23.66 -14.76 15.51
CA ALA A 70 22.83 -14.50 16.69
C ALA A 70 23.30 -15.31 17.93
N GLN A 71 23.77 -16.55 17.76
CA GLN A 71 24.36 -17.35 18.84
C GLN A 71 25.67 -16.75 19.38
N VAL A 72 26.50 -16.14 18.53
CA VAL A 72 27.71 -15.43 18.98
C VAL A 72 27.31 -14.25 19.89
N PHE A 73 26.36 -13.43 19.47
CA PHE A 73 25.84 -12.32 20.28
C PHE A 73 25.15 -12.82 21.56
N GLN A 74 24.41 -13.94 21.50
CA GLN A 74 23.80 -14.57 22.67
C GLN A 74 24.83 -14.91 23.73
N SER A 75 25.95 -15.55 23.35
CA SER A 75 27.03 -15.89 24.23
C SER A 75 27.66 -14.65 24.88
N VAL A 76 27.88 -13.58 24.08
CA VAL A 76 28.45 -12.31 24.57
C VAL A 76 27.51 -11.66 25.58
N CYS A 77 26.21 -11.56 25.24
CA CYS A 77 25.20 -10.98 26.12
C CYS A 77 25.03 -11.80 27.41
N PHE A 78 25.10 -13.13 27.34
CA PHE A 78 25.03 -13.98 28.53
C PHE A 78 26.21 -13.72 29.47
N ILE A 79 27.43 -13.62 28.94
CA ILE A 79 28.61 -13.28 29.74
C ILE A 79 28.43 -11.90 30.37
N ALA A 80 27.99 -10.90 29.62
CA ALA A 80 27.75 -9.56 30.13
C ALA A 80 26.72 -9.53 31.26
N VAL A 81 25.57 -10.23 31.10
CA VAL A 81 24.56 -10.33 32.18
C VAL A 81 25.08 -10.98 33.43
N LYS A 82 25.87 -12.05 33.30
CA LYS A 82 26.46 -12.76 34.43
C LYS A 82 27.53 -11.92 35.12
N THR A 83 28.43 -11.29 34.37
CA THR A 83 29.52 -10.48 34.93
C THR A 83 29.02 -9.23 35.64
N LEU A 84 28.01 -8.57 35.05
CA LEU A 84 27.43 -7.35 35.62
C LEU A 84 26.22 -7.61 36.54
N SER A 85 25.84 -8.87 36.75
CA SER A 85 24.70 -9.29 37.60
C SER A 85 23.39 -8.57 37.22
N LEU A 86 23.12 -8.36 35.92
CA LEU A 86 22.01 -7.54 35.43
C LEU A 86 20.64 -8.21 35.66
N ILE A 87 20.55 -9.54 35.55
CA ILE A 87 19.32 -10.32 35.76
C ILE A 87 19.59 -11.41 36.77
N GLY A 88 19.10 -11.22 38.00
CA GLY A 88 19.34 -12.15 39.14
C GLY A 88 18.77 -13.56 38.93
N GLN A 89 17.70 -13.69 38.19
CA GLN A 89 16.98 -14.95 37.96
C GLN A 89 17.46 -15.75 36.74
N LEU A 90 18.41 -15.23 35.96
CA LEU A 90 18.96 -15.91 34.79
C LEU A 90 19.80 -17.13 35.21
N GLN A 91 19.45 -18.32 34.74
CA GLN A 91 20.13 -19.58 35.06
C GLN A 91 21.04 -20.06 33.94
N THR A 92 20.50 -20.11 32.72
CA THR A 92 21.15 -20.72 31.54
C THR A 92 21.26 -19.75 30.35
N GLU A 93 22.27 -19.97 29.51
CA GLU A 93 22.45 -19.20 28.28
C GLU A 93 21.26 -19.34 27.32
N THR A 94 20.59 -20.49 27.34
CA THR A 94 19.42 -20.77 26.48
C THR A 94 18.19 -19.90 26.80
N GLN A 95 18.16 -19.26 27.98
CA GLN A 95 17.12 -18.30 28.34
C GLN A 95 17.28 -16.96 27.64
N ILE A 96 18.46 -16.64 27.10
CA ILE A 96 18.67 -15.40 26.34
C ILE A 96 18.36 -15.67 24.86
N ASN A 97 17.47 -14.91 24.29
CA ASN A 97 17.16 -14.93 22.86
C ASN A 97 17.53 -13.59 22.21
N ILE A 98 18.51 -13.62 21.32
CA ILE A 98 18.96 -12.44 20.59
C ILE A 98 18.37 -12.46 19.20
N VAL A 99 17.70 -11.37 18.84
CA VAL A 99 17.19 -11.12 17.49
C VAL A 99 18.01 -10.00 16.87
N LEU A 100 18.77 -10.32 15.83
CA LEU A 100 19.54 -9.35 15.07
C LEU A 100 18.62 -8.60 14.12
N LYS A 101 18.49 -7.27 14.27
CA LYS A 101 17.71 -6.38 13.43
C LYS A 101 18.62 -5.63 12.48
N LEU A 102 18.50 -5.89 11.18
CA LEU A 102 19.33 -5.26 10.18
C LEU A 102 18.80 -3.89 9.78
N THR A 103 19.68 -2.89 9.71
CA THR A 103 19.34 -1.57 9.19
C THR A 103 19.19 -1.57 7.67
N HIS A 104 20.06 -2.28 6.98
CA HIS A 104 20.09 -2.42 5.53
C HIS A 104 20.85 -3.70 5.13
N LEU A 105 20.74 -4.06 3.85
CA LEU A 105 21.57 -5.07 3.20
C LEU A 105 22.32 -4.43 2.03
N PRO A 106 23.45 -5.00 1.61
CA PRO A 106 24.17 -4.55 0.41
C PRO A 106 23.24 -4.57 -0.82
N SER A 107 23.32 -3.53 -1.64
CA SER A 107 22.52 -3.39 -2.87
C SER A 107 23.06 -4.27 -4.01
N LEU A 108 23.28 -5.55 -3.74
CA LEU A 108 23.74 -6.53 -4.70
C LEU A 108 22.58 -7.41 -5.17
N PRO A 109 22.51 -7.80 -6.45
CA PRO A 109 21.43 -8.66 -6.96
C PRO A 109 21.26 -9.96 -6.18
N SER A 110 22.35 -10.51 -5.64
CA SER A 110 22.33 -11.74 -4.83
C SER A 110 21.57 -11.63 -3.49
N TYR A 111 21.24 -10.43 -3.03
CA TYR A 111 20.43 -10.17 -1.84
C TYR A 111 19.01 -9.72 -2.17
N CYS A 112 18.71 -9.45 -3.45
CA CYS A 112 17.37 -9.03 -3.88
C CYS A 112 16.57 -10.24 -4.37
N LEU A 113 15.35 -10.41 -3.88
CA LEU A 113 14.39 -11.37 -4.41
C LEU A 113 13.37 -10.59 -5.23
N ASP A 114 13.29 -10.91 -6.51
CA ASP A 114 12.22 -10.42 -7.37
C ASP A 114 10.96 -11.25 -7.11
N LEU A 115 9.85 -10.57 -6.79
CA LEU A 115 8.57 -11.23 -6.52
C LEU A 115 8.00 -11.93 -7.76
N CYS A 116 8.35 -11.47 -8.96
CA CYS A 116 7.90 -12.07 -10.21
C CYS A 116 8.64 -13.38 -10.54
N GLU A 117 9.90 -13.51 -10.10
CA GLU A 117 10.74 -14.66 -10.35
C GLU A 117 10.83 -15.64 -9.16
N PHE A 118 10.45 -15.16 -7.97
CA PHE A 118 10.47 -15.98 -6.75
C PHE A 118 9.54 -17.21 -6.89
N PRO A 119 9.95 -18.44 -6.49
CA PRO A 119 11.07 -18.78 -5.61
C PRO A 119 12.27 -19.46 -6.32
N LEU A 120 12.68 -19.05 -7.51
CA LEU A 120 13.61 -19.83 -8.33
C LEU A 120 14.99 -20.01 -7.70
N ASP A 121 15.56 -18.98 -7.05
CA ASP A 121 16.91 -19.05 -6.48
C ASP A 121 17.00 -18.40 -5.09
N TYR A 122 16.72 -19.17 -4.05
CA TYR A 122 17.00 -18.71 -2.69
C TYR A 122 17.65 -19.80 -1.84
N THR A 123 18.50 -19.39 -0.91
CA THR A 123 19.02 -20.25 0.16
C THR A 123 18.26 -20.01 1.45
N SER A 124 17.79 -21.07 2.07
CA SER A 124 17.19 -20.99 3.39
C SER A 124 18.19 -20.42 4.41
N GLN A 125 17.70 -19.67 5.40
CA GLN A 125 18.50 -19.10 6.50
C GLN A 125 19.42 -17.92 6.13
N ARG A 126 19.21 -17.25 4.99
CA ARG A 126 19.92 -16.03 4.61
C ARG A 126 18.93 -14.87 4.55
N PHE A 127 19.41 -13.64 4.79
CA PHE A 127 18.61 -12.44 4.60
C PHE A 127 18.48 -12.06 3.13
N TYR A 128 17.28 -11.62 2.76
CA TYR A 128 16.98 -11.07 1.45
C TYR A 128 16.17 -9.77 1.57
N ILE A 129 16.29 -8.95 0.54
CA ILE A 129 15.47 -7.75 0.33
C ILE A 129 14.40 -8.09 -0.70
N MET A 130 13.18 -7.67 -0.42
CA MET A 130 12.07 -7.68 -1.38
C MET A 130 11.30 -6.39 -1.27
N GLN A 131 10.64 -6.02 -2.35
CA GLN A 131 9.81 -4.81 -2.42
C GLN A 131 8.46 -5.17 -2.99
N GLY A 132 7.38 -4.61 -2.43
CA GLY A 132 6.05 -4.87 -2.93
C GLY A 132 4.96 -4.11 -2.19
N ILE A 133 3.77 -4.14 -2.79
CA ILE A 133 2.56 -3.48 -2.29
C ILE A 133 1.75 -4.48 -1.46
N VAL A 134 1.25 -4.02 -0.33
CA VAL A 134 0.39 -4.82 0.57
C VAL A 134 -1.00 -4.96 -0.02
N ILE A 135 -1.41 -6.20 -0.27
CA ILE A 135 -2.74 -6.54 -0.80
C ILE A 135 -3.67 -7.19 0.22
N ALA A 136 -3.12 -7.77 1.29
CA ALA A 136 -3.93 -8.36 2.34
C ALA A 136 -3.20 -8.31 3.68
N ILE A 137 -3.97 -8.18 4.77
CA ILE A 137 -3.47 -8.26 6.13
C ILE A 137 -4.38 -9.17 6.95
N THR A 138 -3.81 -9.82 7.98
CA THR A 138 -4.63 -10.57 8.94
C THR A 138 -4.86 -9.79 10.23
N THR A 139 -5.84 -10.24 10.99
CA THR A 139 -5.94 -9.90 12.41
C THR A 139 -4.69 -10.37 13.15
N VAL A 140 -4.38 -9.70 14.27
CA VAL A 140 -3.24 -10.06 15.13
C VAL A 140 -3.57 -11.31 15.91
N THR A 141 -2.69 -12.30 15.86
CA THR A 141 -2.81 -13.55 16.62
C THR A 141 -1.58 -13.76 17.49
N LYS A 142 -1.66 -14.66 18.45
CA LYS A 142 -0.52 -15.01 19.30
C LYS A 142 0.26 -16.19 18.72
N TYR A 143 1.56 -16.22 18.98
CA TYR A 143 2.42 -17.36 18.68
C TYR A 143 3.32 -17.66 19.89
N THR A 144 3.82 -18.90 19.97
CA THR A 144 4.75 -19.26 21.04
C THR A 144 6.16 -18.76 20.69
N GLN A 145 6.61 -17.75 21.41
CA GLN A 145 7.94 -17.15 21.29
C GLN A 145 8.99 -18.01 21.97
N GLY A 146 8.63 -18.60 23.12
CA GLY A 146 9.47 -19.52 23.86
C GLY A 146 8.69 -20.40 24.81
N ALA A 147 9.21 -21.59 25.09
CA ALA A 147 8.62 -22.54 26.02
C ALA A 147 9.70 -23.27 26.80
N ARG A 148 9.40 -23.55 28.10
CA ARG A 148 10.21 -24.36 28.98
C ARG A 148 9.72 -25.79 28.93
N PHE A 149 10.67 -26.74 28.94
CA PHE A 149 10.40 -28.16 29.01
C PHE A 149 11.09 -28.77 30.23
N LEU A 150 10.43 -29.69 30.90
CA LEU A 150 10.92 -30.41 32.05
C LEU A 150 10.98 -31.91 31.75
N CYS A 151 11.94 -32.61 32.31
CA CYS A 151 12.00 -34.06 32.22
C CYS A 151 10.81 -34.69 32.96
N SER A 152 10.18 -35.70 32.37
CA SER A 152 9.08 -36.46 32.98
C SER A 152 9.52 -37.36 34.13
N ASP A 153 10.80 -37.68 34.20
CA ASP A 153 11.39 -38.45 35.28
C ASP A 153 11.73 -37.53 36.45
N GLU A 154 11.03 -37.67 37.57
CA GLU A 154 11.22 -36.87 38.78
C GLU A 154 12.59 -37.05 39.44
N ALA A 155 13.23 -38.23 39.22
CA ALA A 155 14.57 -38.50 39.74
C ALA A 155 15.67 -37.81 38.92
N CYS A 156 15.34 -37.35 37.72
CA CYS A 156 16.29 -36.67 36.84
C CYS A 156 16.56 -35.23 37.34
N PRO A 157 17.82 -34.78 37.39
CA PRO A 157 18.16 -33.41 37.74
C PRO A 157 17.47 -32.36 36.86
N PHE A 158 17.09 -32.73 35.63
CA PHE A 158 16.43 -31.85 34.68
C PHE A 158 14.89 -31.85 34.78
N SER A 159 14.33 -32.47 35.84
CA SER A 159 12.93 -32.31 36.24
C SER A 159 12.61 -30.92 36.78
N LYS A 160 13.65 -30.11 37.08
CA LYS A 160 13.55 -28.74 37.59
C LYS A 160 14.54 -27.83 36.84
N GLY A 161 14.32 -26.51 36.88
CA GLY A 161 15.25 -25.52 36.30
C GLY A 161 14.89 -25.13 34.86
N PHE A 162 15.81 -24.46 34.14
CA PHE A 162 15.65 -23.91 32.82
C PHE A 162 16.64 -24.53 31.81
N GLN A 163 16.97 -25.80 31.98
CA GLN A 163 17.91 -26.47 31.08
C GLN A 163 17.36 -26.66 29.67
N TYR A 164 16.08 -26.98 29.55
CA TYR A 164 15.43 -27.18 28.30
C TYR A 164 14.47 -26.02 28.00
N VAL A 165 14.99 -25.03 27.31
CA VAL A 165 14.21 -23.90 26.79
C VAL A 165 14.24 -23.95 25.28
N ARG A 166 13.08 -23.87 24.65
CA ARG A 166 12.91 -23.78 23.20
C ARG A 166 12.43 -22.40 22.83
N VAL A 167 13.06 -21.79 21.85
CA VAL A 167 12.72 -20.47 21.34
C VAL A 167 12.35 -20.56 19.87
N HIS A 168 11.46 -19.68 19.44
CA HIS A 168 11.18 -19.51 18.02
C HIS A 168 12.41 -18.93 17.33
N VAL A 169 12.85 -19.58 16.28
CA VAL A 169 13.98 -19.17 15.45
C VAL A 169 13.44 -18.63 14.12
N PRO A 170 13.86 -17.44 13.66
CA PRO A 170 13.45 -16.89 12.38
C PRO A 170 13.67 -17.89 11.24
N GLY A 171 12.66 -18.05 10.38
CA GLY A 171 12.68 -19.03 9.31
C GLY A 171 12.28 -20.45 9.69
N ALA A 172 12.01 -20.75 10.97
CA ALA A 172 11.47 -22.03 11.44
C ALA A 172 9.94 -22.02 11.49
N THR A 173 9.32 -23.20 11.41
CA THR A 173 7.88 -23.35 11.67
C THR A 173 7.59 -23.18 13.16
N GLU A 174 6.43 -22.63 13.51
CA GLU A 174 6.03 -22.44 14.91
C GLU A 174 5.89 -23.76 15.68
N SER A 175 5.46 -24.81 14.98
CA SER A 175 5.37 -26.16 15.58
C SER A 175 6.71 -26.69 16.07
N ALA A 176 7.83 -26.23 15.53
CA ALA A 176 9.15 -26.63 15.99
C ALA A 176 9.49 -26.16 17.42
N THR A 177 8.80 -25.12 17.91
CA THR A 177 9.01 -24.61 19.28
C THR A 177 8.29 -25.45 20.34
N ILE A 178 7.14 -26.05 20.00
CA ILE A 178 6.24 -26.74 20.95
C ILE A 178 6.03 -28.22 20.63
N ARG A 179 6.97 -28.86 19.91
CA ARG A 179 6.91 -30.29 19.61
C ARG A 179 6.91 -31.12 20.89
N ASN A 180 6.25 -32.27 20.89
CA ASN A 180 6.15 -33.18 22.02
C ASN A 180 7.12 -34.38 21.94
N ASP A 181 7.97 -34.42 20.92
CA ASP A 181 8.91 -35.51 20.66
C ASP A 181 10.34 -35.25 21.14
N PHE A 182 10.50 -34.28 22.04
CA PHE A 182 11.80 -34.01 22.67
C PHE A 182 12.12 -35.01 23.77
N LEU A 183 13.37 -35.47 23.79
CA LEU A 183 13.88 -36.38 24.76
C LEU A 183 14.95 -35.71 25.65
N CYS A 184 15.01 -36.11 26.89
CA CYS A 184 16.04 -35.68 27.82
C CYS A 184 17.39 -36.27 27.42
N ASN A 185 18.43 -35.43 27.36
CA ASN A 185 19.78 -35.87 26.99
C ASN A 185 20.45 -36.74 28.04
N LEU A 186 19.93 -36.74 29.31
CA LEU A 186 20.52 -37.47 30.40
C LEU A 186 19.89 -38.87 30.61
N CYS A 187 18.56 -38.92 30.69
CA CYS A 187 17.81 -40.16 30.98
C CYS A 187 16.98 -40.66 29.82
N SER A 188 16.99 -39.96 28.68
CA SER A 188 16.20 -40.29 27.46
C SER A 188 14.68 -40.33 27.68
N SER A 189 14.18 -39.91 28.83
CA SER A 189 12.75 -39.74 29.09
C SER A 189 12.15 -38.62 28.31
N SER A 190 10.85 -38.60 28.06
CA SER A 190 10.16 -37.55 27.32
C SER A 190 10.20 -36.22 28.09
N LEU A 191 10.36 -35.14 27.36
CA LEU A 191 10.25 -33.78 27.91
C LEU A 191 8.82 -33.28 27.79
N GLN A 192 8.29 -32.75 28.89
CA GLN A 192 6.94 -32.17 28.96
C GLN A 192 7.01 -30.65 29.07
N GLU A 193 6.12 -29.97 28.33
CA GLU A 193 6.05 -28.53 28.36
C GLU A 193 5.47 -28.03 29.71
N ASP A 194 6.15 -27.08 30.31
CA ASP A 194 5.62 -26.30 31.43
C ASP A 194 4.87 -25.08 30.93
N ARG A 195 3.55 -25.21 30.83
CA ARG A 195 2.67 -24.15 30.25
C ARG A 195 2.71 -22.83 31.02
N LYS A 196 3.09 -22.83 32.31
CA LYS A 196 3.20 -21.61 33.13
C LYS A 196 4.29 -20.68 32.62
N PHE A 197 5.31 -21.24 31.98
CA PHE A 197 6.46 -20.52 31.45
C PHE A 197 6.44 -20.40 29.91
N ARG A 198 5.28 -20.58 29.30
CA ARG A 198 5.13 -20.30 27.89
C ARG A 198 5.09 -18.79 27.67
N VAL A 199 6.01 -18.27 26.86
CA VAL A 199 6.06 -16.88 26.46
C VAL A 199 5.36 -16.74 25.12
N LEU A 200 4.36 -15.86 25.04
CA LEU A 200 3.59 -15.58 23.82
C LEU A 200 4.03 -14.22 23.24
N GLY A 201 4.18 -14.18 21.94
CA GLY A 201 4.38 -12.97 21.16
C GLY A 201 3.20 -12.71 20.24
N ASP A 202 3.18 -11.53 19.61
CA ASP A 202 2.20 -11.15 18.61
C ASP A 202 2.67 -11.54 17.20
N LYS A 203 1.72 -11.98 16.38
CA LYS A 203 1.94 -12.35 14.98
C LYS A 203 0.86 -11.76 14.10
N GLN A 204 1.26 -11.25 12.96
CA GLN A 204 0.38 -10.82 11.87
C GLN A 204 0.92 -11.38 10.55
N ILE A 205 0.04 -11.70 9.63
CA ILE A 205 0.42 -12.17 8.30
C ILE A 205 -0.02 -11.12 7.30
N VAL A 206 0.87 -10.82 6.37
CA VAL A 206 0.64 -9.84 5.31
C VAL A 206 0.94 -10.50 3.97
N GLU A 207 0.15 -10.20 2.95
CA GLU A 207 0.44 -10.61 1.58
C GLU A 207 0.85 -9.39 0.76
N ILE A 208 1.92 -9.54 -0.01
CA ILE A 208 2.44 -8.52 -0.90
C ILE A 208 2.50 -9.02 -2.34
N ILE A 209 2.40 -8.09 -3.29
CA ILE A 209 2.64 -8.35 -4.72
C ILE A 209 3.66 -7.34 -5.27
N ALA A 210 4.28 -7.69 -6.39
CA ALA A 210 5.13 -6.75 -7.10
C ALA A 210 4.32 -5.56 -7.65
N THR A 211 4.91 -4.37 -7.64
CA THR A 211 4.27 -3.15 -8.16
C THR A 211 3.90 -3.30 -9.64
N GLU A 212 4.77 -3.95 -10.42
CA GLU A 212 4.57 -4.25 -11.83
C GLU A 212 3.34 -5.13 -12.07
N ALA A 213 2.98 -5.99 -11.09
CA ALA A 213 1.79 -6.84 -11.18
C ALA A 213 0.49 -6.03 -11.19
N LEU A 214 0.42 -4.91 -10.47
CA LEU A 214 -0.74 -4.00 -10.52
C LEU A 214 -0.88 -3.35 -11.89
N HIS A 215 0.22 -2.92 -12.49
CA HIS A 215 0.23 -2.28 -13.80
C HIS A 215 -0.06 -3.25 -14.96
N ALA A 216 0.31 -4.51 -14.84
CA ALA A 216 0.04 -5.51 -15.86
C ALA A 216 -1.46 -5.79 -16.05
N PHE A 217 -2.28 -5.65 -15.02
CA PHE A 217 -3.75 -5.70 -15.14
C PHE A 217 -4.32 -4.54 -15.96
N GLN A 218 -3.55 -3.48 -16.20
CA GLN A 218 -3.97 -2.31 -16.96
C GLN A 218 -3.69 -2.43 -18.47
N GLY A 219 -3.20 -3.57 -18.94
CA GLY A 219 -2.98 -3.83 -20.38
C GLY A 219 -1.62 -3.41 -20.92
N TYR A 220 -0.72 -2.91 -20.10
CA TYR A 220 0.67 -2.61 -20.48
C TYR A 220 1.59 -3.80 -20.17
N SER A 221 1.40 -4.89 -20.87
CA SER A 221 2.37 -5.98 -20.85
C SER A 221 3.59 -5.59 -21.68
N LYS A 222 4.70 -5.27 -21.03
CA LYS A 222 6.02 -5.47 -21.65
C LYS A 222 6.08 -6.95 -22.04
N ASN A 223 6.59 -7.29 -23.19
CA ASN A 223 6.65 -8.64 -23.81
C ASN A 223 7.36 -9.73 -22.97
N GLN A 224 7.33 -9.65 -21.65
CA GLN A 224 7.89 -10.63 -20.74
C GLN A 224 6.78 -11.40 -20.05
N PRO A 225 6.90 -12.73 -19.91
CA PRO A 225 5.96 -13.55 -19.16
C PRO A 225 6.10 -13.24 -17.68
N PHE A 226 5.21 -12.40 -17.13
CA PHE A 226 5.14 -12.14 -15.68
C PHE A 226 4.37 -13.25 -14.98
N ARG A 227 4.93 -13.71 -13.87
CA ARG A 227 4.24 -14.59 -12.96
C ARG A 227 3.59 -13.75 -11.85
N PHE A 228 2.27 -13.66 -11.88
CA PHE A 228 1.51 -12.97 -10.83
C PHE A 228 1.35 -13.90 -9.64
N GLN A 229 2.08 -13.65 -8.58
CA GLN A 229 1.92 -14.36 -7.32
C GLN A 229 2.01 -13.40 -6.14
N SER A 230 1.21 -13.66 -5.10
CA SER A 230 1.39 -13.01 -3.81
C SER A 230 2.45 -13.74 -3.00
N LEU A 231 3.22 -12.97 -2.24
CA LEU A 231 4.18 -13.49 -1.28
C LEU A 231 3.68 -13.22 0.14
N THR A 232 3.64 -14.27 0.94
CA THR A 232 3.22 -14.19 2.35
C THR A 232 4.38 -13.77 3.24
N ILE A 233 4.16 -12.74 4.05
CA ILE A 233 5.12 -12.19 4.99
C ILE A 233 4.60 -12.39 6.42
N PHE A 234 5.42 -12.97 7.28
CA PHE A 234 5.16 -13.06 8.71
C PHE A 234 5.75 -11.87 9.44
N LEU A 235 4.91 -11.08 10.09
CA LEU A 235 5.29 -10.00 10.98
C LEU A 235 5.19 -10.49 12.42
N ARG A 236 6.21 -10.21 13.22
CA ARG A 236 6.24 -10.63 14.62
C ARG A 236 6.58 -9.46 15.54
N ASP A 237 5.93 -9.47 16.69
CA ASP A 237 6.17 -8.58 17.83
C ASP A 237 6.15 -7.09 17.42
N GLU A 238 7.24 -6.36 17.48
CA GLU A 238 7.32 -4.94 17.14
C GLU A 238 7.03 -4.59 15.68
N LEU A 239 7.00 -5.56 14.78
CA LEU A 239 6.66 -5.37 13.36
C LEU A 239 5.16 -5.47 13.09
N VAL A 240 4.38 -5.97 14.05
CA VAL A 240 2.93 -6.09 13.95
C VAL A 240 2.30 -4.70 13.79
N ASN A 241 1.29 -4.58 12.94
CA ASN A 241 0.58 -3.34 12.59
C ASN A 241 1.44 -2.22 11.95
N LYS A 242 2.69 -2.52 11.51
CA LYS A 242 3.52 -1.53 10.80
C LYS A 242 3.24 -1.45 9.30
N MET A 243 2.57 -2.43 8.74
CA MET A 243 2.24 -2.45 7.32
C MET A 243 0.76 -2.17 7.10
N ASN A 244 0.47 -1.22 6.24
CA ASN A 244 -0.88 -0.83 5.85
C ASN A 244 -1.17 -1.25 4.42
N ILE A 245 -2.42 -1.65 4.16
CA ILE A 245 -2.91 -2.00 2.81
C ILE A 245 -2.66 -0.84 1.84
N GLY A 246 -2.27 -1.17 0.62
CA GLY A 246 -2.05 -0.22 -0.48
C GLY A 246 -0.69 0.49 -0.44
N ASN A 247 0.06 0.38 0.64
CA ASN A 247 1.40 0.94 0.72
C ASN A 247 2.45 -0.03 0.17
N GLU A 248 3.49 0.54 -0.42
CA GLU A 248 4.66 -0.18 -0.89
C GLU A 248 5.75 -0.17 0.18
N TYR A 249 6.30 -1.35 0.47
CA TYR A 249 7.34 -1.53 1.47
C TYR A 249 8.54 -2.28 0.91
N LYS A 250 9.72 -1.87 1.38
CA LYS A 250 10.95 -2.62 1.26
C LYS A 250 11.15 -3.44 2.54
N ILE A 251 11.25 -4.75 2.39
CA ILE A 251 11.27 -5.69 3.51
C ILE A 251 12.60 -6.45 3.46
N ILE A 252 13.27 -6.53 4.61
CA ILE A 252 14.38 -7.45 4.83
C ILE A 252 13.84 -8.64 5.62
N GLY A 253 14.05 -9.85 5.13
CA GLY A 253 13.52 -11.05 5.80
C GLY A 253 14.26 -12.32 5.45
N ILE A 254 13.89 -13.40 6.13
CA ILE A 254 14.45 -14.75 5.96
C ILE A 254 13.37 -15.65 5.35
N PRO A 255 13.65 -16.36 4.24
CA PRO A 255 12.73 -17.34 3.70
C PRO A 255 12.44 -18.49 4.68
N THR A 256 11.18 -18.84 4.80
CA THR A 256 10.70 -19.97 5.60
C THR A 256 9.77 -20.85 4.79
N CYS A 257 9.89 -22.15 4.93
CA CYS A 257 9.01 -23.12 4.28
C CYS A 257 7.91 -23.56 5.26
N VAL A 258 6.67 -23.26 4.94
CA VAL A 258 5.52 -23.72 5.71
C VAL A 258 4.91 -24.92 4.98
N LYS A 259 4.87 -26.06 5.67
CA LYS A 259 4.21 -27.27 5.19
C LYS A 259 2.74 -27.22 5.57
N THR A 260 1.89 -26.93 4.60
CA THR A 260 0.44 -27.11 4.66
C THR A 260 0.05 -28.27 3.76
N SER A 261 -1.07 -28.24 3.07
CA SER A 261 -1.40 -29.20 1.99
C SER A 261 -0.37 -29.17 0.84
N GLN A 262 0.25 -28.01 0.62
CA GLN A 262 1.37 -27.80 -0.30
C GLN A 262 2.48 -27.04 0.44
N THR A 263 3.75 -27.32 0.09
CA THR A 263 4.86 -26.56 0.63
C THR A 263 4.85 -25.15 0.05
N ALA A 264 4.62 -24.16 0.89
CA ALA A 264 4.64 -22.76 0.50
C ALA A 264 5.86 -22.07 1.09
N VAL A 265 6.50 -21.24 0.29
CA VAL A 265 7.60 -20.39 0.73
C VAL A 265 7.01 -19.06 1.19
N CYS A 266 7.33 -18.70 2.42
CA CYS A 266 6.94 -17.45 3.06
C CYS A 266 8.20 -16.73 3.53
N ILE A 267 8.07 -15.47 3.90
CA ILE A 267 9.20 -14.69 4.43
C ILE A 267 8.87 -14.29 5.87
N GLU A 268 9.81 -14.50 6.77
CA GLU A 268 9.74 -13.91 8.10
C GLU A 268 10.47 -12.56 8.09
N ALA A 269 9.74 -11.47 8.31
CA ALA A 269 10.25 -10.12 8.24
C ALA A 269 11.19 -9.84 9.41
N ASN A 270 12.33 -9.20 9.12
CA ASN A 270 13.29 -8.70 10.09
C ASN A 270 13.22 -7.17 10.25
N SER A 271 13.13 -6.46 9.12
CA SER A 271 13.04 -5.00 9.06
C SER A 271 12.12 -4.59 7.92
N ILE A 272 11.41 -3.48 8.12
CA ILE A 272 10.41 -2.96 7.18
C ILE A 272 10.66 -1.46 7.02
N THR A 273 10.75 -1.00 5.79
CA THR A 273 10.87 0.41 5.43
C THR A 273 9.80 0.77 4.42
N LEU A 274 9.08 1.86 4.66
CA LEU A 274 8.12 2.40 3.70
C LEU A 274 8.87 2.95 2.48
N CYS A 275 8.47 2.54 1.29
CA CYS A 275 9.00 3.10 0.06
C CYS A 275 8.39 4.47 -0.18
N ASN A 276 9.24 5.50 -0.16
CA ASN A 276 8.82 6.82 -0.59
C ASN A 276 9.02 6.93 -2.10
N LEU A 277 7.97 7.21 -2.83
CA LEU A 277 8.07 7.52 -4.25
C LEU A 277 9.03 8.70 -4.42
N LYS A 278 10.10 8.48 -5.17
CA LYS A 278 10.96 9.58 -5.60
C LYS A 278 10.20 10.41 -6.61
N VAL A 279 9.71 11.55 -6.18
CA VAL A 279 9.06 12.51 -7.08
C VAL A 279 10.16 13.15 -7.93
N PRO A 280 10.07 13.10 -9.26
CA PRO A 280 11.02 13.79 -10.13
C PRO A 280 11.00 15.29 -9.81
N SER A 281 12.15 15.87 -9.50
CA SER A 281 12.27 17.30 -9.25
C SER A 281 12.50 18.04 -10.55
N GLY A 282 11.52 18.83 -10.97
CA GLY A 282 11.66 19.77 -12.09
C GLY A 282 10.63 19.58 -13.21
N ILE A 283 10.45 20.64 -13.97
CA ILE A 283 9.60 20.70 -15.17
C ILE A 283 10.49 20.42 -16.39
N SER A 284 9.98 19.70 -17.39
CA SER A 284 10.70 19.49 -18.65
C SER A 284 10.88 20.80 -19.40
N ASP A 285 11.93 20.86 -20.24
CA ASP A 285 12.26 22.09 -20.99
C ASP A 285 11.14 22.48 -21.96
N ASN A 286 10.41 21.52 -22.51
CA ASN A 286 9.24 21.79 -23.35
C ASN A 286 8.15 22.55 -22.60
N PHE A 287 7.81 22.11 -21.39
CA PHE A 287 6.80 22.82 -20.58
C PHE A 287 7.33 24.12 -20.00
N ARG A 288 8.63 24.22 -19.70
CA ARG A 288 9.25 25.47 -19.28
C ARG A 288 9.19 26.53 -20.38
N CYS A 289 9.46 26.15 -21.64
CA CYS A 289 9.31 27.03 -22.78
C CYS A 289 7.84 27.44 -22.99
N LEU A 290 6.88 26.51 -22.86
CA LEU A 290 5.46 26.82 -22.96
C LEU A 290 5.00 27.80 -21.87
N LEU A 291 5.44 27.62 -20.64
CA LEU A 291 5.16 28.55 -19.53
C LEU A 291 5.69 29.95 -19.81
N SER A 292 6.92 30.08 -20.33
CA SER A 292 7.49 31.38 -20.70
C SER A 292 6.70 32.09 -21.80
N LEU A 293 6.23 31.34 -22.81
CA LEU A 293 5.42 31.88 -23.92
C LEU A 293 3.99 32.26 -23.48
N THR A 294 3.48 31.66 -22.43
CA THR A 294 2.13 31.89 -21.91
C THR A 294 2.09 32.76 -20.66
N SER A 295 3.21 33.33 -20.25
CA SER A 295 3.36 34.15 -19.01
C SER A 295 2.38 35.32 -18.90
N SER A 296 1.83 35.81 -20.04
CA SER A 296 0.83 36.85 -20.08
C SER A 296 -0.55 36.44 -19.50
N SER A 297 -0.84 35.17 -19.38
CA SER A 297 -2.11 34.66 -18.84
C SER A 297 -2.01 33.20 -18.47
N CYS A 298 -2.22 32.86 -17.21
CA CYS A 298 -2.27 31.48 -16.71
C CYS A 298 -3.36 30.63 -17.39
N TRP A 299 -4.46 31.25 -17.80
CA TRP A 299 -5.53 30.57 -18.54
C TRP A 299 -5.10 30.07 -19.93
N LYS A 300 -4.17 30.78 -20.60
CA LYS A 300 -3.62 30.32 -21.88
C LYS A 300 -2.85 29.02 -21.69
N PHE A 301 -2.03 28.95 -20.66
CA PHE A 301 -1.29 27.72 -20.37
C PHE A 301 -2.23 26.55 -20.11
N THR A 302 -3.20 26.72 -19.22
CA THR A 302 -4.18 25.68 -18.86
C THR A 302 -5.01 25.21 -20.06
N ALA A 303 -5.45 26.14 -20.91
CA ALA A 303 -6.21 25.81 -22.12
C ALA A 303 -5.37 25.01 -23.14
N ILE A 304 -4.12 25.41 -23.34
CA ILE A 304 -3.18 24.69 -24.21
C ILE A 304 -2.89 23.32 -23.62
N LEU A 305 -2.64 23.23 -22.32
CA LEU A 305 -2.38 21.99 -21.61
C LEU A 305 -3.54 20.98 -21.79
N ALA A 306 -4.78 21.42 -21.58
CA ALA A 306 -5.96 20.59 -21.81
C ALA A 306 -6.09 20.14 -23.28
N ASN A 307 -5.73 21.01 -24.23
CA ASN A 307 -5.81 20.67 -25.64
C ASN A 307 -4.76 19.64 -26.08
N ILE A 308 -3.51 19.75 -25.57
CA ILE A 308 -2.41 18.83 -25.93
C ILE A 308 -2.46 17.51 -25.14
N PHE A 309 -3.10 17.51 -23.97
CA PHE A 309 -3.20 16.31 -23.13
C PHE A 309 -3.86 15.17 -23.88
N ALA A 310 -3.24 14.00 -23.88
CA ALA A 310 -3.73 12.77 -24.55
C ALA A 310 -4.07 12.98 -26.05
N SER A 311 -3.38 13.88 -26.74
CA SER A 311 -3.65 14.18 -28.15
C SER A 311 -3.40 13.00 -29.11
N HIS A 312 -2.66 11.99 -28.67
CA HIS A 312 -2.48 10.73 -29.41
C HIS A 312 -3.65 9.75 -29.25
N ILE A 313 -4.56 9.96 -28.28
CA ILE A 313 -5.75 9.12 -28.02
C ILE A 313 -7.00 9.79 -28.55
N VAL A 314 -7.14 11.08 -28.27
CA VAL A 314 -8.29 11.91 -28.66
C VAL A 314 -7.78 13.13 -29.41
N PRO A 315 -8.35 13.47 -30.57
CA PRO A 315 -7.86 14.61 -31.35
C PRO A 315 -7.90 15.91 -30.56
N PRO A 316 -6.95 16.85 -30.82
CA PRO A 316 -6.98 18.16 -30.19
C PRO A 316 -8.31 18.88 -30.42
N GLY A 317 -8.79 19.61 -29.42
CA GLY A 317 -10.07 20.32 -29.47
C GLY A 317 -11.28 19.52 -28.99
N THR A 318 -11.17 18.19 -28.85
CA THR A 318 -12.26 17.34 -28.34
C THR A 318 -12.06 17.02 -26.85
N TYR A 319 -13.15 16.99 -26.10
CA TYR A 319 -13.17 16.68 -24.66
C TYR A 319 -12.25 17.54 -23.78
N ASN A 320 -11.99 18.80 -24.16
CA ASN A 320 -11.06 19.67 -23.43
C ASN A 320 -11.47 19.89 -21.97
N LEU A 321 -12.77 20.02 -21.68
CA LEU A 321 -13.26 20.13 -20.31
C LEU A 321 -12.96 18.87 -19.52
N LEU A 322 -13.24 17.69 -20.08
CA LEU A 322 -12.92 16.41 -19.43
C LEU A 322 -11.41 16.29 -19.17
N LYS A 323 -10.59 16.58 -20.18
CA LYS A 323 -9.12 16.54 -20.06
C LYS A 323 -8.62 17.46 -18.94
N LEU A 324 -9.19 18.67 -18.83
CA LEU A 324 -8.85 19.57 -17.74
C LEU A 324 -9.24 19.01 -16.37
N CYS A 325 -10.44 18.46 -16.23
CA CYS A 325 -10.91 17.87 -14.98
C CYS A 325 -10.07 16.65 -14.57
N LEU A 326 -9.63 15.83 -15.55
CA LEU A 326 -8.72 14.72 -15.29
C LEU A 326 -7.36 15.23 -14.77
N LEU A 327 -6.80 16.25 -15.41
CA LEU A 327 -5.55 16.88 -14.94
C LEU A 327 -5.69 17.44 -13.52
N MET A 328 -6.81 18.12 -13.21
CA MET A 328 -7.08 18.63 -11.87
C MET A 328 -7.14 17.49 -10.84
N SER A 329 -7.84 16.41 -11.13
CA SER A 329 -7.93 15.26 -10.23
C SER A 329 -6.57 14.56 -10.05
N LEU A 330 -5.74 14.47 -11.09
CA LEU A 330 -4.38 13.93 -11.02
C LEU A 330 -3.46 14.74 -10.11
N VAL A 331 -3.58 16.07 -10.13
CA VAL A 331 -2.77 16.98 -9.31
C VAL A 331 -3.20 16.98 -7.85
N GLN A 332 -4.47 16.72 -7.56
CA GLN A 332 -5.02 16.75 -6.19
C GLN A 332 -4.72 15.51 -5.37
N THR A 333 -4.27 14.41 -5.98
CA THR A 333 -4.01 13.18 -5.22
C THR A 333 -3.20 13.46 -3.96
N SER A 334 -3.69 12.94 -2.85
CA SER A 334 -3.36 13.21 -1.45
C SER A 334 -1.90 13.55 -1.15
N ASP A 335 -1.69 14.61 -0.37
CA ASP A 335 -0.42 14.91 0.27
C ASP A 335 -0.30 14.04 1.54
N ARG A 336 0.72 13.19 1.64
CA ARG A 336 0.93 12.21 2.72
C ARG A 336 0.96 12.83 4.12
N ASN A 337 1.14 14.15 4.22
CA ASN A 337 1.31 14.86 5.48
C ASN A 337 0.04 15.58 5.96
N LYS A 338 -1.01 15.63 5.14
CA LYS A 338 -2.28 16.26 5.53
C LYS A 338 -3.33 15.16 5.63
N GLU A 339 -3.97 15.03 6.77
CA GLU A 339 -5.16 14.21 7.01
C GLU A 339 -6.38 14.70 6.18
N SER A 340 -6.15 15.47 5.12
CA SER A 340 -7.21 16.05 4.33
C SER A 340 -7.88 14.97 3.49
N GLU A 341 -9.14 14.76 3.78
CA GLU A 341 -10.10 13.91 3.07
C GLU A 341 -10.46 14.44 1.66
N ASP A 342 -9.59 15.20 1.03
CA ASP A 342 -9.89 16.05 -0.11
C ASP A 342 -9.57 15.33 -1.42
N CYS A 343 -10.44 14.41 -1.81
CA CYS A 343 -10.38 13.71 -3.09
C CYS A 343 -11.37 14.33 -4.10
N LEU A 344 -10.95 14.47 -5.35
CA LEU A 344 -11.79 14.97 -6.43
C LEU A 344 -12.30 13.79 -7.28
N ASP A 345 -13.50 13.33 -6.96
CA ASP A 345 -14.15 12.22 -7.66
C ASP A 345 -14.82 12.73 -8.93
N ILE A 346 -14.73 11.94 -10.01
CA ILE A 346 -15.27 12.32 -11.33
C ILE A 346 -16.30 11.29 -11.79
N LEU A 347 -17.47 11.77 -12.15
CA LEU A 347 -18.50 11.02 -12.86
C LEU A 347 -18.71 11.61 -14.26
N ILE A 348 -18.57 10.78 -15.27
CA ILE A 348 -18.66 11.18 -16.67
C ILE A 348 -19.91 10.58 -17.28
N ILE A 349 -20.70 11.41 -17.95
CA ILE A 349 -21.86 10.98 -18.72
C ILE A 349 -21.49 11.09 -20.19
N THR A 350 -21.54 9.98 -20.92
CA THR A 350 -21.08 9.92 -22.31
C THR A 350 -21.88 8.90 -23.13
N SER A 351 -22.01 9.16 -24.42
CA SER A 351 -22.43 8.17 -25.42
C SER A 351 -21.24 7.49 -26.11
N ASP A 352 -20.04 8.10 -26.05
CA ASP A 352 -18.80 7.54 -26.62
C ASP A 352 -17.95 6.88 -25.50
N THR A 353 -18.42 5.75 -25.02
CA THR A 353 -17.78 5.01 -23.94
C THR A 353 -16.37 4.53 -24.29
N LEU A 354 -16.12 4.20 -25.57
CA LEU A 354 -14.84 3.65 -26.02
C LEU A 354 -13.70 4.67 -25.94
N LEU A 355 -13.92 5.89 -26.45
CA LEU A 355 -12.90 6.94 -26.41
C LEU A 355 -12.68 7.46 -25.00
N VAL A 356 -13.75 7.62 -24.23
CA VAL A 356 -13.67 8.04 -22.83
C VAL A 356 -12.92 6.99 -22.00
N ASP A 357 -13.23 5.70 -22.16
CA ASP A 357 -12.50 4.62 -21.46
C ASP A 357 -11.00 4.62 -21.79
N ARG A 358 -10.65 4.80 -23.06
CA ARG A 358 -9.24 4.91 -23.48
C ARG A 358 -8.54 6.13 -22.89
N LEU A 359 -9.22 7.28 -22.85
CA LEU A 359 -8.69 8.51 -22.27
C LEU A 359 -8.46 8.35 -20.76
N LEU A 360 -9.42 7.76 -20.04
CA LEU A 360 -9.29 7.48 -18.61
C LEU A 360 -8.16 6.51 -18.32
N ASN A 361 -8.06 5.41 -19.09
CA ASN A 361 -6.97 4.45 -18.94
C ASN A 361 -5.60 5.08 -19.17
N PHE A 362 -5.46 5.92 -20.19
CA PHE A 362 -4.21 6.66 -20.40
C PHE A 362 -3.89 7.55 -19.20
N SER A 363 -4.89 8.29 -18.71
CA SER A 363 -4.72 9.24 -17.61
C SER A 363 -4.30 8.57 -16.31
N ILE A 364 -4.87 7.41 -15.95
CA ILE A 364 -4.47 6.68 -14.74
C ILE A 364 -3.06 6.11 -14.83
N ASN A 365 -2.59 5.76 -16.04
CA ASN A 365 -1.23 5.23 -16.24
C ASN A 365 -0.12 6.27 -16.07
N LEU A 366 -0.46 7.55 -16.09
CA LEU A 366 0.47 8.64 -15.74
C LEU A 366 0.77 8.69 -14.23
N PHE A 367 0.06 7.87 -13.44
CA PHE A 367 0.16 7.89 -11.99
C PHE A 367 0.52 6.51 -11.44
N PRO A 368 1.54 6.39 -10.57
CA PRO A 368 2.02 5.08 -10.08
C PRO A 368 0.97 4.26 -9.32
N HIS A 369 -0.01 4.92 -8.70
CA HIS A 369 -1.10 4.28 -7.96
C HIS A 369 -2.47 4.44 -8.65
N GLY A 370 -2.48 4.56 -9.98
CA GLY A 370 -3.70 4.50 -10.76
C GLY A 370 -4.14 3.04 -10.93
N ILE A 371 -5.34 2.68 -10.50
CA ILE A 371 -5.86 1.32 -10.59
C ILE A 371 -7.18 1.32 -11.37
N ARG A 372 -7.21 0.56 -12.46
CA ARG A 372 -8.46 0.19 -13.11
C ARG A 372 -9.05 -1.00 -12.37
N HIS A 373 -10.28 -0.88 -11.89
CA HIS A 373 -10.99 -1.97 -11.24
C HIS A 373 -11.31 -3.09 -12.24
N PRO A 374 -10.78 -4.31 -12.04
CA PRO A 374 -11.14 -5.45 -12.88
C PRO A 374 -12.54 -5.95 -12.52
N VAL A 375 -13.36 -6.27 -13.51
CA VAL A 375 -14.74 -6.76 -13.33
C VAL A 375 -14.83 -8.04 -12.46
N SER A 376 -13.75 -8.83 -12.44
CA SER A 376 -13.67 -10.10 -11.68
C SER A 376 -13.32 -9.94 -10.20
N THR A 377 -12.96 -8.74 -9.75
CA THR A 377 -12.54 -8.47 -8.37
C THR A 377 -13.58 -7.66 -7.60
N GLU A 378 -13.29 -7.38 -6.34
CA GLU A 378 -14.15 -6.54 -5.51
C GLU A 378 -13.56 -5.13 -5.40
N ILE A 379 -14.43 -4.10 -5.43
CA ILE A 379 -14.03 -2.70 -5.22
C ILE A 379 -13.58 -2.50 -3.77
N PHE A 380 -14.29 -3.14 -2.85
CA PHE A 380 -14.13 -3.00 -1.41
C PHE A 380 -13.49 -4.23 -0.77
N PRO A 381 -12.92 -4.11 0.43
CA PRO A 381 -12.27 -5.23 1.10
C PRO A 381 -13.19 -6.42 1.33
N THR A 382 -12.61 -7.61 1.23
CA THR A 382 -13.31 -8.89 1.50
C THR A 382 -12.58 -9.70 2.57
N LEU A 383 -13.34 -10.57 3.24
CA LEU A 383 -12.82 -11.45 4.26
C LEU A 383 -12.60 -12.87 3.71
N SER A 384 -11.43 -13.41 3.99
CA SER A 384 -11.10 -14.80 3.69
C SER A 384 -10.45 -15.49 4.88
N ARG A 385 -10.46 -16.82 4.89
CA ARG A 385 -9.70 -17.59 5.89
C ARG A 385 -8.23 -17.62 5.49
N ASN A 386 -7.36 -17.34 6.44
CA ASN A 386 -5.93 -17.45 6.20
C ASN A 386 -5.51 -18.93 6.11
N LYS A 387 -4.62 -19.23 5.15
CA LYS A 387 -4.11 -20.59 4.91
C LYS A 387 -3.02 -21.01 5.92
N TYR A 388 -2.38 -20.05 6.58
CA TYR A 388 -1.17 -20.26 7.40
C TYR A 388 -1.37 -20.07 8.90
N GLY A 389 -2.59 -19.87 9.36
CA GLY A 389 -2.86 -19.69 10.77
C GLY A 389 -4.26 -20.14 11.16
N THR A 390 -4.40 -20.84 12.26
CA THR A 390 -5.70 -21.16 12.85
C THR A 390 -6.28 -19.89 13.46
N GLY A 391 -7.52 -19.55 13.08
CA GLY A 391 -8.27 -18.42 13.63
C GLY A 391 -7.94 -17.04 13.05
N ALA A 392 -6.89 -16.88 12.26
CA ALA A 392 -6.58 -15.61 11.63
C ALA A 392 -7.49 -15.33 10.44
N VAL A 393 -8.17 -14.19 10.47
CA VAL A 393 -8.97 -13.67 9.35
C VAL A 393 -8.08 -12.84 8.46
N SER A 394 -8.08 -13.13 7.15
CA SER A 394 -7.40 -12.31 6.15
C SER A 394 -8.37 -11.31 5.55
N ILE A 395 -8.01 -10.04 5.62
CA ILE A 395 -8.72 -8.94 4.98
C ILE A 395 -7.99 -8.66 3.67
N GLN A 396 -8.62 -9.01 2.56
CA GLN A 396 -8.09 -8.76 1.23
C GLN A 396 -8.49 -7.37 0.76
N ALA A 397 -7.55 -6.61 0.24
CA ALA A 397 -7.82 -5.30 -0.31
C ALA A 397 -8.73 -5.39 -1.53
N GLY A 398 -9.70 -4.49 -1.60
CA GLY A 398 -10.38 -4.17 -2.85
C GLY A 398 -9.59 -3.11 -3.62
N SER A 399 -10.01 -2.85 -4.85
CA SER A 399 -9.36 -1.85 -5.73
C SER A 399 -9.27 -0.46 -5.10
N ALA A 400 -10.26 -0.07 -4.27
CA ALA A 400 -10.29 1.22 -3.59
C ALA A 400 -9.14 1.41 -2.58
N LEU A 401 -8.77 0.37 -1.83
CA LEU A 401 -7.66 0.46 -0.87
C LEU A 401 -6.29 0.30 -1.55
N LEU A 402 -6.23 -0.43 -2.68
CA LEU A 402 -4.99 -0.58 -3.45
C LEU A 402 -4.63 0.72 -4.18
N ALA A 403 -5.61 1.52 -4.58
CA ALA A 403 -5.42 2.81 -5.24
C ALA A 403 -5.00 3.94 -4.27
N LYS A 404 -4.46 3.59 -3.12
CA LYS A 404 -4.07 4.55 -2.09
C LYS A 404 -3.19 5.68 -2.64
N ASP A 405 -3.51 6.92 -2.27
CA ASP A 405 -2.87 8.16 -2.74
C ASP A 405 -2.94 8.36 -4.27
N GLY A 406 -3.85 7.66 -4.94
CA GLY A 406 -4.01 7.64 -6.38
C GLY A 406 -5.46 7.67 -6.85
N ILE A 407 -5.74 6.95 -7.91
CA ILE A 407 -7.04 6.95 -8.59
C ILE A 407 -7.56 5.53 -8.71
N CYS A 408 -8.82 5.32 -8.29
CA CYS A 408 -9.58 4.11 -8.52
C CYS A 408 -10.58 4.33 -9.66
N PHE A 409 -10.29 3.79 -10.83
CA PHE A 409 -11.19 3.84 -11.98
C PHE A 409 -12.12 2.63 -11.95
N ILE A 410 -13.39 2.86 -11.62
CA ILE A 410 -14.40 1.80 -11.45
C ILE A 410 -14.94 1.28 -12.79
N GLY A 411 -14.96 2.13 -13.84
CA GLY A 411 -15.57 1.81 -15.12
C GLY A 411 -17.03 2.29 -15.21
N ASP A 412 -17.87 1.52 -15.90
CA ASP A 412 -19.29 1.84 -16.08
C ASP A 412 -20.11 1.50 -14.83
N LEU A 413 -20.65 2.53 -14.17
CA LEU A 413 -21.49 2.36 -12.97
C LEU A 413 -22.80 1.63 -13.26
N SER A 414 -23.32 1.70 -14.49
CA SER A 414 -24.59 1.04 -14.84
C SER A 414 -24.49 -0.49 -14.79
N SER A 415 -23.29 -1.04 -14.83
CA SER A 415 -23.00 -2.47 -14.76
C SER A 415 -23.00 -3.03 -13.34
N HIS A 416 -22.95 -2.17 -12.32
CA HIS A 416 -22.86 -2.60 -10.93
C HIS A 416 -24.23 -2.85 -10.28
N LYS A 417 -24.27 -3.76 -9.30
CA LYS A 417 -25.45 -4.05 -8.51
C LYS A 417 -25.76 -2.89 -7.55
N LYS A 418 -27.04 -2.73 -7.22
CA LYS A 418 -27.52 -1.67 -6.34
C LYS A 418 -26.81 -1.63 -4.98
N ASP A 419 -26.60 -2.78 -4.37
CA ASP A 419 -25.93 -2.88 -3.06
C ASP A 419 -24.48 -2.33 -3.11
N LYS A 420 -23.76 -2.57 -4.24
CA LYS A 420 -22.41 -2.02 -4.44
C LYS A 420 -22.42 -0.51 -4.66
N LEU A 421 -23.45 0.02 -5.33
CA LEU A 421 -23.63 1.46 -5.53
C LEU A 421 -23.97 2.17 -4.22
N GLU A 422 -24.80 1.58 -3.36
CA GLU A 422 -25.10 2.10 -2.02
C GLU A 422 -23.83 2.09 -1.13
N GLN A 423 -23.04 1.02 -1.20
CA GLN A 423 -21.75 0.96 -0.50
C GLN A 423 -20.77 2.01 -1.02
N LEU A 424 -20.71 2.22 -2.33
CA LEU A 424 -19.88 3.26 -2.95
C LEU A 424 -20.30 4.65 -2.46
N GLN A 425 -21.61 4.94 -2.42
CA GLN A 425 -22.12 6.19 -1.87
C GLN A 425 -21.66 6.41 -0.44
N SER A 426 -21.84 5.41 0.43
CA SER A 426 -21.40 5.50 1.83
C SER A 426 -19.89 5.78 1.95
N VAL A 427 -19.08 5.16 1.08
CA VAL A 427 -17.61 5.37 1.06
C VAL A 427 -17.24 6.75 0.55
N LEU A 428 -17.92 7.26 -0.48
CA LEU A 428 -17.70 8.63 -0.98
C LEU A 428 -18.02 9.69 0.08
N GLU A 429 -19.07 9.45 0.89
CA GLU A 429 -19.48 10.35 1.97
C GLU A 429 -18.55 10.28 3.19
N SER A 430 -18.19 9.06 3.63
CA SER A 430 -17.43 8.83 4.89
C SER A 430 -15.92 8.79 4.72
N ARG A 431 -15.42 8.61 3.49
CA ARG A 431 -13.99 8.38 3.17
C ARG A 431 -13.36 7.26 3.99
N SER A 432 -14.18 6.31 4.41
CA SER A 432 -13.72 5.16 5.19
C SER A 432 -14.52 3.91 4.85
N ILE A 433 -13.88 2.75 5.02
CA ILE A 433 -14.50 1.45 4.84
C ILE A 433 -14.38 0.69 6.14
N THR A 434 -15.51 0.30 6.69
CA THR A 434 -15.58 -0.53 7.88
C THR A 434 -15.82 -1.97 7.51
N VAL A 435 -14.93 -2.86 7.95
CA VAL A 435 -15.00 -4.30 7.76
C VAL A 435 -15.41 -4.94 9.07
N TYR A 436 -16.56 -5.61 9.07
CA TYR A 436 -17.07 -6.36 10.22
C TYR A 436 -16.62 -7.81 10.15
N ILE A 437 -15.93 -8.29 11.16
CA ILE A 437 -15.37 -9.64 11.26
C ILE A 437 -16.19 -10.42 12.28
N PRO A 438 -17.08 -11.32 11.85
CA PRO A 438 -17.88 -12.13 12.76
C PRO A 438 -17.02 -13.19 13.43
N GLY A 439 -16.84 -13.12 14.75
CA GLY A 439 -15.98 -14.02 15.53
C GLY A 439 -16.37 -15.48 15.37
N LYS A 440 -17.67 -15.81 15.50
CA LYS A 440 -18.20 -17.18 15.35
C LYS A 440 -17.84 -17.86 14.03
N LYS A 441 -17.74 -17.10 12.93
CA LYS A 441 -17.40 -17.64 11.60
C LYS A 441 -15.93 -18.01 11.48
N PHE A 442 -15.08 -17.34 12.24
CA PHE A 442 -13.62 -17.46 12.12
C PHE A 442 -12.94 -18.09 13.34
N GLY A 443 -13.69 -18.48 14.35
CA GLY A 443 -13.20 -19.21 15.51
C GLY A 443 -12.81 -18.34 16.72
N ASP A 444 -13.27 -17.11 16.74
CA ASP A 444 -13.22 -16.20 17.87
C ASP A 444 -14.60 -16.05 18.52
N ASP A 445 -14.64 -15.79 19.84
CA ASP A 445 -15.89 -15.56 20.55
C ASP A 445 -16.39 -14.10 20.43
N ILE A 446 -15.52 -13.20 20.00
CA ILE A 446 -15.79 -11.76 19.94
C ILE A 446 -15.77 -11.28 18.50
N ASP A 447 -16.82 -10.54 18.13
CA ASP A 447 -16.89 -9.84 16.86
C ASP A 447 -15.91 -8.66 16.85
N GLN A 448 -15.17 -8.49 15.76
CA GLN A 448 -14.21 -7.42 15.59
C GLN A 448 -14.64 -6.49 14.45
N GLN A 449 -14.25 -5.24 14.55
CA GLN A 449 -14.49 -4.24 13.53
C GLN A 449 -13.19 -3.51 13.21
N MET A 450 -12.87 -3.41 11.93
CA MET A 450 -11.69 -2.67 11.46
C MET A 450 -12.11 -1.63 10.44
N THR A 451 -11.64 -0.39 10.62
CA THR A 451 -11.93 0.72 9.70
C THR A 451 -10.67 1.12 8.96
N PHE A 452 -10.78 1.24 7.64
CA PHE A 452 -9.71 1.64 6.75
C PHE A 452 -10.04 2.98 6.10
N PRO A 453 -9.14 3.98 6.14
CA PRO A 453 -9.34 5.22 5.41
C PRO A 453 -9.21 4.98 3.90
N VAL A 454 -10.07 5.61 3.12
CA VAL A 454 -10.03 5.58 1.65
C VAL A 454 -9.41 6.87 1.15
N GLN A 455 -8.18 6.77 0.68
CA GLN A 455 -7.35 7.89 0.24
C GLN A 455 -7.12 7.83 -1.27
N CYS A 456 -8.20 7.66 -2.06
CA CYS A 456 -8.15 7.68 -3.52
C CYS A 456 -9.28 8.51 -4.09
N SER A 457 -9.07 9.05 -5.31
CA SER A 457 -10.14 9.64 -6.11
C SER A 457 -10.82 8.54 -6.93
N PHE A 458 -12.15 8.54 -6.95
CA PHE A 458 -12.93 7.63 -7.77
C PHE A 458 -13.26 8.24 -9.13
N TRP A 459 -12.94 7.52 -10.20
CA TRP A 459 -13.36 7.85 -11.54
C TRP A 459 -14.31 6.81 -12.08
N SER A 460 -15.37 7.26 -12.72
CA SER A 460 -16.36 6.38 -13.35
C SER A 460 -17.08 7.08 -14.48
N PHE A 461 -17.74 6.30 -15.32
CA PHE A 461 -18.61 6.83 -16.35
C PHE A 461 -19.96 6.10 -16.39
N VAL A 462 -20.90 6.68 -17.11
CA VAL A 462 -22.24 6.14 -17.37
C VAL A 462 -22.51 6.25 -18.86
N ASP A 463 -22.96 5.13 -19.44
CA ASP A 463 -23.40 5.08 -20.81
C ASP A 463 -24.84 5.56 -20.95
N MET A 464 -25.07 6.64 -21.71
CA MET A 464 -26.40 7.17 -21.96
C MET A 464 -27.23 6.29 -22.91
N ASP A 465 -26.60 5.61 -23.86
CA ASP A 465 -27.33 4.78 -24.83
C ASP A 465 -27.94 3.55 -24.18
N SER A 466 -27.36 3.05 -23.10
CA SER A 466 -27.92 1.94 -22.33
C SER A 466 -29.23 2.33 -21.60
N SER A 467 -29.38 3.60 -21.23
CA SER A 467 -30.58 4.12 -20.57
C SER A 467 -31.73 4.33 -21.53
N SER A 468 -31.45 4.77 -22.76
CA SER A 468 -32.47 5.05 -23.79
C SER A 468 -33.19 3.79 -24.27
N ARG A 469 -32.53 2.63 -24.27
CA ARG A 469 -33.11 1.35 -24.73
C ARG A 469 -34.18 0.78 -23.80
N ARG A 470 -34.27 1.24 -22.55
CA ARG A 470 -35.25 0.74 -21.56
C ARG A 470 -36.47 1.65 -21.38
N ASN A 471 -36.42 2.91 -21.82
CA ASN A 471 -37.52 3.89 -21.67
C ASN A 471 -38.03 4.39 -23.02
N THR A 472 -38.83 3.59 -23.70
CA THR A 472 -39.52 3.98 -24.95
C THR A 472 -40.71 4.93 -24.75
N GLN A 473 -40.90 5.46 -23.56
CA GLN A 473 -42.02 6.38 -23.27
C GLN A 473 -41.58 7.53 -22.37
N LYS A 474 -40.98 8.57 -22.92
CA LYS A 474 -41.13 9.95 -22.45
C LYS A 474 -40.28 10.90 -23.31
N ASN A 475 -40.89 11.45 -24.35
CA ASN A 475 -40.39 12.57 -25.15
C ASN A 475 -40.64 13.91 -24.42
N ASN A 476 -40.09 14.13 -23.25
CA ASN A 476 -40.06 15.45 -22.62
C ASN A 476 -38.80 15.57 -21.75
N THR A 477 -37.64 15.63 -22.37
CA THR A 477 -36.41 16.02 -21.69
C THR A 477 -36.40 17.54 -21.55
N LEU A 478 -36.83 18.02 -20.40
CA LEU A 478 -36.59 19.40 -19.98
C LEU A 478 -35.07 19.61 -19.85
N ILE A 479 -34.57 20.67 -20.48
CA ILE A 479 -33.16 21.09 -20.39
C ILE A 479 -32.81 21.24 -18.91
N GLY A 480 -31.97 20.33 -18.38
CA GLY A 480 -31.52 20.33 -16.98
C GLY A 480 -31.87 19.08 -16.15
N GLN A 481 -32.76 18.21 -16.60
CA GLN A 481 -32.94 16.88 -16.01
C GLN A 481 -32.11 15.86 -16.79
N MET A 482 -30.94 15.54 -16.26
CA MET A 482 -30.21 14.35 -16.70
C MET A 482 -30.90 13.12 -16.11
N ASP A 483 -31.61 12.37 -16.92
CA ASP A 483 -32.17 11.08 -16.54
C ASP A 483 -31.04 10.03 -16.46
N CYS A 484 -30.27 10.08 -15.37
CA CYS A 484 -29.41 8.96 -14.95
C CYS A 484 -30.28 7.87 -14.33
N SER A 485 -31.30 7.40 -15.04
CA SER A 485 -32.35 6.50 -14.55
C SER A 485 -31.85 5.16 -13.99
N LEU A 486 -30.58 4.82 -14.22
CA LEU A 486 -29.92 3.60 -13.76
C LEU A 486 -29.13 3.78 -12.47
N ILE A 487 -28.84 5.03 -12.06
CA ILE A 487 -28.02 5.33 -10.89
C ILE A 487 -28.85 6.14 -9.88
N PRO A 488 -28.75 5.85 -8.59
CA PRO A 488 -29.42 6.64 -7.56
C PRO A 488 -28.98 8.11 -7.63
N ALA A 489 -29.95 9.03 -7.63
CA ALA A 489 -29.66 10.47 -7.69
C ALA A 489 -28.73 10.92 -6.54
N ASN A 490 -28.90 10.36 -5.35
CA ASN A 490 -28.05 10.62 -4.20
C ASN A 490 -26.57 10.28 -4.46
N LEU A 491 -26.30 9.17 -5.17
CA LEU A 491 -24.93 8.79 -5.53
C LEU A 491 -24.33 9.80 -6.51
N VAL A 492 -25.10 10.29 -7.48
CA VAL A 492 -24.64 11.32 -8.44
C VAL A 492 -24.24 12.61 -7.71
N GLU A 493 -25.00 13.00 -6.69
CA GLU A 493 -24.73 14.20 -5.88
C GLU A 493 -23.47 14.07 -4.99
N THR A 494 -23.02 12.86 -4.69
CA THR A 494 -21.81 12.62 -3.88
C THR A 494 -20.51 12.77 -4.69
N PHE A 495 -20.57 12.66 -6.02
CA PHE A 495 -19.38 12.93 -6.86
C PHE A 495 -19.05 14.41 -6.90
N GLY A 496 -17.75 14.72 -6.81
CA GLY A 496 -17.27 16.11 -6.80
C GLY A 496 -17.43 16.81 -8.15
N LEU A 497 -17.19 16.09 -9.25
CA LEU A 497 -17.32 16.60 -10.61
C LEU A 497 -18.24 15.70 -11.44
N LEU A 498 -19.28 16.30 -12.00
CA LEU A 498 -20.16 15.68 -12.97
C LEU A 498 -19.90 16.30 -14.36
N ILE A 499 -19.43 15.50 -15.30
CA ILE A 499 -19.04 15.97 -16.63
C ILE A 499 -19.92 15.32 -17.69
N ASN A 500 -20.64 16.15 -18.45
CA ASN A 500 -21.39 15.70 -19.61
C ASN A 500 -20.54 15.83 -20.87
N CYS A 501 -20.19 14.68 -21.45
CA CYS A 501 -19.40 14.60 -22.68
C CYS A 501 -20.24 14.46 -23.95
N ASN A 502 -21.55 14.64 -23.87
CA ASN A 502 -22.41 14.64 -25.03
C ASN A 502 -22.34 16.00 -25.72
N GLU A 503 -21.36 16.19 -26.57
CA GLU A 503 -21.28 17.33 -27.46
C GLU A 503 -22.31 17.15 -28.60
N SER A 504 -23.56 17.39 -28.32
CA SER A 504 -24.61 17.50 -29.36
C SER A 504 -24.50 18.84 -30.07
N SER A 505 -23.40 19.01 -30.82
CA SER A 505 -23.34 20.09 -31.81
C SER A 505 -23.91 19.58 -33.14
N PRO A 506 -24.95 20.21 -33.70
CA PRO A 506 -25.60 19.73 -34.94
C PRO A 506 -24.73 19.86 -36.20
N CYS A 507 -23.55 20.45 -36.10
CA CYS A 507 -22.67 20.70 -37.25
C CYS A 507 -21.37 19.90 -37.14
N HIS A 508 -21.36 18.65 -37.61
CA HIS A 508 -20.20 17.79 -37.89
C HIS A 508 -19.16 17.58 -36.77
N PRO A 509 -19.53 17.25 -35.54
CA PRO A 509 -18.55 17.06 -34.46
C PRO A 509 -17.74 15.75 -34.61
N HIS A 510 -18.21 14.79 -35.40
CA HIS A 510 -17.59 13.47 -35.50
C HIS A 510 -16.43 13.39 -36.48
N PHE A 511 -16.28 14.34 -37.41
CA PHE A 511 -15.27 14.27 -38.45
C PHE A 511 -13.82 14.20 -37.92
N PRO A 512 -13.39 15.06 -36.98
CA PRO A 512 -12.04 14.96 -36.40
C PRO A 512 -11.79 13.62 -35.71
N THR A 513 -12.79 13.10 -34.98
CA THR A 513 -12.73 11.83 -34.29
C THR A 513 -12.64 10.65 -35.26
N VAL A 514 -13.48 10.64 -36.29
CA VAL A 514 -13.45 9.61 -37.35
C VAL A 514 -12.12 9.64 -38.08
N GLN A 515 -11.63 10.82 -38.49
CA GLN A 515 -10.35 10.97 -39.17
C GLN A 515 -9.19 10.48 -38.26
N HIS A 516 -9.22 10.80 -36.98
CA HIS A 516 -8.23 10.33 -35.99
C HIS A 516 -8.24 8.81 -35.89
N THR A 517 -9.43 8.21 -35.75
CA THR A 517 -9.60 6.76 -35.63
C THR A 517 -9.11 6.04 -36.89
N LEU A 518 -9.40 6.56 -38.06
CA LEU A 518 -8.91 6.01 -39.33
C LEU A 518 -7.38 6.10 -39.45
N LYS A 519 -6.77 7.23 -39.08
CA LYS A 519 -5.31 7.37 -39.04
C LYS A 519 -4.67 6.37 -38.08
N LYS A 520 -5.26 6.18 -36.90
CA LYS A 520 -4.78 5.21 -35.92
C LYS A 520 -4.97 3.76 -36.35
N ALA A 521 -6.01 3.46 -37.14
CA ALA A 521 -6.21 2.12 -37.70
C ALA A 521 -5.15 1.79 -38.77
N ILE A 522 -4.69 2.80 -39.53
CA ILE A 522 -3.65 2.63 -40.56
C ILE A 522 -2.27 2.52 -39.93
N ASP A 523 -1.97 3.37 -38.93
CA ASP A 523 -0.70 3.41 -38.24
C ASP A 523 -0.94 3.53 -36.72
N PRO A 524 -1.02 2.40 -35.97
CA PRO A 524 -1.31 2.39 -34.53
C PRO A 524 -0.28 3.14 -33.69
N GLU A 525 0.98 3.12 -34.07
CA GLU A 525 2.09 3.77 -33.36
C GLU A 525 2.33 5.23 -33.83
N GLY A 526 1.66 5.66 -34.89
CA GLY A 526 1.85 6.97 -35.49
C GLY A 526 1.49 8.13 -34.56
N LEU A 527 2.38 9.11 -34.47
CA LEU A 527 2.14 10.39 -33.82
C LEU A 527 1.72 11.43 -34.88
N PHE A 528 0.41 11.62 -35.05
CA PHE A 528 -0.16 12.44 -36.13
C PHE A 528 -0.17 13.94 -35.85
N TYR A 529 -0.10 14.33 -34.58
CA TYR A 529 -0.18 15.73 -34.17
C TYR A 529 1.18 16.22 -33.70
N PHE A 530 1.50 17.47 -34.04
CA PHE A 530 2.74 18.11 -33.60
C PHE A 530 2.88 18.08 -32.07
N ALA A 531 1.78 18.33 -31.38
CA ALA A 531 1.74 18.30 -29.90
C ALA A 531 2.12 16.92 -29.34
N SER A 532 1.67 15.82 -29.97
CA SER A 532 2.03 14.45 -29.53
C SER A 532 3.52 14.12 -29.72
N LYS A 533 4.16 14.77 -30.70
CA LYS A 533 5.60 14.62 -30.96
C LYS A 533 6.45 15.45 -30.01
N GLN A 534 5.96 16.61 -29.60
CA GLN A 534 6.68 17.56 -28.77
C GLN A 534 6.57 17.24 -27.27
N PHE A 535 5.37 16.81 -26.81
CA PHE A 535 5.09 16.55 -25.39
C PHE A 535 4.89 15.05 -25.17
N THR A 536 5.84 14.43 -24.50
CA THR A 536 5.83 13.00 -24.21
C THR A 536 5.06 12.69 -22.92
N THR A 537 4.78 11.41 -22.67
CA THR A 537 4.18 10.95 -21.41
C THR A 537 5.05 11.29 -20.20
N GLU A 538 6.39 11.15 -20.33
CA GLU A 538 7.33 11.53 -19.27
C GLU A 538 7.30 13.02 -18.95
N ASP A 539 7.07 13.89 -19.95
CA ASP A 539 6.93 15.33 -19.73
C ASP A 539 5.70 15.62 -18.86
N PHE A 540 4.58 14.94 -19.13
CA PHE A 540 3.37 15.05 -18.31
C PHE A 540 3.55 14.49 -16.91
N GLU A 541 4.22 13.38 -16.73
CA GLU A 541 4.54 12.82 -15.41
C GLU A 541 5.37 13.81 -14.58
N LYS A 542 6.42 14.40 -15.17
CA LYS A 542 7.24 15.44 -14.51
C LYS A 542 6.42 16.68 -14.17
N LEU A 543 5.57 17.13 -15.09
CA LEU A 543 4.68 18.29 -14.87
C LEU A 543 3.70 18.05 -13.71
N LEU A 544 3.02 16.90 -13.72
CA LEU A 544 2.07 16.52 -12.67
C LEU A 544 2.77 16.39 -11.31
N ALA A 545 3.94 15.76 -11.29
CA ALA A 545 4.74 15.62 -10.09
C ALA A 545 5.18 16.99 -9.53
N PHE A 546 5.57 17.92 -10.40
CA PHE A 546 5.91 19.29 -10.01
C PHE A 546 4.67 20.03 -9.48
N ALA A 547 3.56 20.03 -10.23
CA ALA A 547 2.33 20.73 -9.86
C ALA A 547 1.75 20.22 -8.53
N LYS A 548 1.89 18.92 -8.24
CA LYS A 548 1.46 18.32 -6.98
C LYS A 548 2.18 18.90 -5.76
N ASN A 549 3.46 19.22 -5.91
CA ASN A 549 4.30 19.76 -4.84
C ASN A 549 4.13 21.28 -4.63
N LEU A 550 3.32 21.96 -5.45
CA LEU A 550 3.05 23.38 -5.27
C LEU A 550 2.10 23.58 -4.09
N ASP A 551 2.52 24.39 -3.12
CA ASP A 551 1.65 24.89 -2.06
C ASP A 551 0.83 26.06 -2.58
N VAL A 552 -0.48 25.91 -2.59
CA VAL A 552 -1.43 26.94 -3.02
C VAL A 552 -2.41 27.19 -1.90
N GLU A 553 -2.50 28.45 -1.46
CA GLU A 553 -3.43 28.89 -0.41
C GLU A 553 -4.42 29.91 -0.98
N PHE A 554 -5.61 29.98 -0.40
CA PHE A 554 -6.58 31.00 -0.75
C PHE A 554 -6.21 32.34 -0.08
N SER A 555 -6.28 33.41 -0.87
CA SER A 555 -6.33 34.76 -0.29
C SER A 555 -7.72 35.02 0.33
N LEU A 556 -7.78 35.91 1.33
CA LEU A 556 -9.07 36.32 1.94
C LEU A 556 -10.07 36.86 0.91
N GLU A 557 -9.58 37.49 -0.15
CA GLU A 557 -10.41 37.99 -1.24
C GLU A 557 -10.97 36.84 -2.09
N ALA A 558 -10.16 35.85 -2.42
CA ALA A 558 -10.59 34.64 -3.15
C ALA A 558 -11.65 33.85 -2.36
N GLU A 559 -11.46 33.70 -1.04
CA GLU A 559 -12.45 33.05 -0.16
C GLU A 559 -13.80 33.78 -0.19
N ARG A 560 -13.79 35.10 -0.11
CA ARG A 560 -15.01 35.93 -0.19
C ARG A 560 -15.71 35.78 -1.54
N MET A 561 -14.94 35.76 -2.63
CA MET A 561 -15.49 35.56 -3.99
C MET A 561 -16.12 34.18 -4.15
N ILE A 562 -15.46 33.12 -3.69
CA ILE A 562 -15.97 31.74 -3.74
C ILE A 562 -17.27 31.63 -2.94
N HIS A 563 -17.28 32.15 -1.71
CA HIS A 563 -18.46 32.13 -0.86
C HIS A 563 -19.61 32.96 -1.47
N GLY A 564 -19.30 34.16 -2.01
CA GLY A 564 -20.29 35.00 -2.71
C GLY A 564 -20.89 34.30 -3.93
N TYR A 565 -20.06 33.66 -4.75
CA TYR A 565 -20.52 32.88 -5.90
C TYR A 565 -21.44 31.73 -5.48
N TYR A 566 -21.05 30.97 -4.44
CA TYR A 566 -21.87 29.88 -3.91
C TYR A 566 -23.24 30.35 -3.44
N LEU A 567 -23.30 31.44 -2.67
CA LEU A 567 -24.55 32.02 -2.18
C LEU A 567 -25.44 32.54 -3.33
N ALA A 568 -24.85 33.22 -4.31
CA ALA A 568 -25.57 33.69 -5.48
C ALA A 568 -26.13 32.51 -6.31
N SER A 569 -25.32 31.50 -6.58
CA SER A 569 -25.72 30.31 -7.31
C SER A 569 -26.84 29.54 -6.59
N ARG A 570 -26.80 29.48 -5.27
CA ARG A 570 -27.83 28.82 -4.46
C ARG A 570 -29.15 29.61 -4.50
N ARG A 571 -29.12 30.93 -4.48
CA ARG A 571 -30.31 31.80 -4.60
C ARG A 571 -30.97 31.65 -5.97
N ILE A 572 -30.21 31.76 -7.06
CA ILE A 572 -30.74 31.62 -8.43
C ILE A 572 -31.41 30.28 -8.64
N ARG A 573 -30.84 29.19 -8.11
CA ARG A 573 -31.43 27.85 -8.26
C ARG A 573 -32.68 27.60 -7.43
N THR A 574 -32.92 28.35 -6.34
CA THR A 574 -34.17 28.28 -5.58
C THR A 574 -35.32 29.00 -6.26
N ASP A 575 -35.03 29.97 -7.12
CA ASP A 575 -36.05 30.74 -7.86
C ASP A 575 -36.52 30.04 -9.14
N PHE A 576 -35.79 29.03 -9.62
CA PHE A 576 -36.21 28.22 -10.77
C PHE A 576 -36.94 26.95 -10.32
N ILE A 577 -38.17 26.74 -10.82
CA ILE A 577 -39.08 25.62 -10.50
C ILE A 577 -38.41 24.23 -10.72
N TYR A 578 -37.30 24.16 -11.43
CA TYR A 578 -36.61 22.92 -11.81
C TYR A 578 -35.14 22.81 -11.33
N GLY A 579 -34.68 23.69 -10.47
CA GLY A 579 -33.30 23.66 -9.97
C GLY A 579 -33.13 22.75 -8.74
N SER A 580 -32.28 21.74 -8.81
CA SER A 580 -31.82 21.06 -7.61
C SER A 580 -31.08 22.04 -6.70
N LYS A 581 -31.36 22.00 -5.40
CA LYS A 581 -30.64 22.85 -4.42
C LYS A 581 -29.17 22.44 -4.41
N LEU A 582 -28.27 23.42 -4.55
CA LEU A 582 -26.84 23.19 -4.36
C LEU A 582 -26.60 22.71 -2.92
N SER A 583 -25.98 21.55 -2.77
CA SER A 583 -25.61 21.01 -1.46
C SER A 583 -24.51 21.87 -0.79
N ALA A 584 -24.37 21.74 0.53
CA ALA A 584 -23.26 22.39 1.24
C ALA A 584 -21.89 21.85 0.80
N SER A 585 -21.83 20.59 0.40
CA SER A 585 -20.63 19.95 -0.15
C SER A 585 -20.13 20.60 -1.45
N ALA A 586 -21.02 21.23 -2.24
CA ALA A 586 -20.64 21.93 -3.45
C ALA A 586 -19.65 23.07 -3.21
N LEU A 587 -19.69 23.74 -2.04
CA LEU A 587 -18.71 24.75 -1.67
C LEU A 587 -17.32 24.15 -1.49
N LYS A 588 -17.23 23.00 -0.81
CA LYS A 588 -15.98 22.26 -0.65
C LYS A 588 -15.40 21.90 -2.01
N TYR A 589 -16.17 21.27 -2.87
CA TYR A 589 -15.71 20.88 -4.22
C TYR A 589 -15.31 22.08 -5.09
N LEU A 590 -16.03 23.20 -5.00
CA LEU A 590 -15.67 24.43 -5.71
C LEU A 590 -14.29 24.94 -5.26
N GLY A 591 -14.03 24.98 -3.96
CA GLY A 591 -12.73 25.33 -3.40
C GLY A 591 -11.62 24.41 -3.93
N HIS A 592 -11.83 23.11 -3.88
CA HIS A 592 -10.85 22.13 -4.38
C HIS A 592 -10.59 22.27 -5.88
N CYS A 593 -11.61 22.46 -6.70
CA CYS A 593 -11.45 22.69 -8.13
C CYS A 593 -10.60 23.93 -8.41
N ILE A 594 -10.80 25.00 -7.67
CA ILE A 594 -10.03 26.24 -7.84
C ILE A 594 -8.57 26.02 -7.44
N LEU A 595 -8.29 25.38 -6.30
CA LEU A 595 -6.92 25.06 -5.88
C LEU A 595 -6.21 24.18 -6.92
N CYS A 596 -6.86 23.13 -7.42
CA CYS A 596 -6.29 22.25 -8.42
C CYS A 596 -6.08 22.96 -9.76
N CYS A 597 -7.00 23.83 -10.16
CA CYS A 597 -6.85 24.63 -11.35
C CYS A 597 -5.66 25.62 -11.23
N SER A 598 -5.46 26.22 -10.05
CA SER A 598 -4.30 27.07 -9.77
C SER A 598 -2.99 26.29 -9.82
N LYS A 599 -2.94 25.08 -9.26
CA LYS A 599 -1.78 24.18 -9.40
C LYS A 599 -1.52 23.80 -10.87
N CYS A 600 -2.55 23.49 -11.64
CA CYS A 600 -2.42 23.19 -13.07
C CYS A 600 -1.97 24.41 -13.90
N SER A 601 -2.34 25.61 -13.48
CA SER A 601 -1.93 26.86 -14.17
C SER A 601 -0.49 27.27 -13.88
N ILE A 602 0.13 26.66 -12.86
CA ILE A 602 1.50 26.97 -12.40
C ILE A 602 1.69 28.49 -12.25
N SER A 603 0.67 29.15 -11.72
CA SER A 603 0.77 30.59 -11.43
C SER A 603 1.70 30.75 -10.23
N LEU A 604 2.92 31.20 -10.50
CA LEU A 604 3.90 31.66 -9.51
C LEU A 604 3.44 32.97 -8.87
#